data_f00f9ff0b2ef3f3f5bc04e860800edaf
#
_entry.id   f00f9ff0b2ef3f3f5bc04e860800edaf
#
_cell.length_a   1.000
_cell.length_b   1.000
_cell.length_c   1.000
_cell.angle_alpha   90.00
_cell.angle_beta   90.00
_cell.angle_gamma   90.00
#
_symmetry.space_group_name_H-M   'P 1'
#
loop_
_entity.id
_entity.type
_entity.pdbx_description
1 polymer ?
#
loop_
_entity_poly.entity_id
_entity_poly.type
_entity_poly.pdbx_seq_one_letter_code
_entity_poly.pdbx_strand_id
1 'polypeptide(L)'
;MHKLQKKMLDLAAVEDICSYGLRKLGEKIGVDHPQKVKWHLNKLINDGYLYKDGSGVIRRASDEGNTRLARVPVLGLANCGEPLSFADNTVHDYLTVSPNLLGSKKIDYLFAVQATGDSMNACSVGGQAIEDGDYVIVDGSYLDPSSGDYVVSSIEGLANIKKFVRDENNRVIALVSESTRQRPPIVLSEDEIESYRVHGRVVSVVKSYA
;
A
#
# COMPACT_ATOMS: atom_id res chain seq x y z
N MET A 1 7.77 -4.19 20.17
CA MET A 1 7.95 -5.63 19.88
C MET A 1 7.82 -6.45 21.16
N HIS A 2 7.04 -7.54 21.15
CA HIS A 2 6.81 -8.38 22.32
C HIS A 2 8.06 -9.23 22.64
N LYS A 3 8.31 -9.53 23.93
CA LYS A 3 9.49 -10.31 24.38
C LYS A 3 9.64 -11.68 23.67
N LEU A 4 8.51 -12.35 23.38
CA LEU A 4 8.51 -13.62 22.65
C LEU A 4 8.91 -13.47 21.18
N GLN A 5 8.49 -12.37 20.54
CA GLN A 5 8.88 -12.06 19.15
C GLN A 5 10.38 -11.83 19.04
N LYS A 6 10.98 -11.12 20.02
CA LYS A 6 12.43 -10.92 20.06
C LYS A 6 13.17 -12.26 20.16
N LYS A 7 12.73 -13.14 21.06
CA LYS A 7 13.33 -14.49 21.18
C LYS A 7 13.22 -15.31 19.90
N MET A 8 12.07 -15.23 19.18
CA MET A 8 11.90 -15.91 17.88
C MET A 8 12.86 -15.36 16.83
N LEU A 9 13.04 -14.04 16.76
CA LEU A 9 14.00 -13.40 15.85
C LEU A 9 15.43 -13.78 16.15
N ASP A 10 15.81 -13.81 17.44
CA ASP A 10 17.16 -14.20 17.87
C ASP A 10 17.43 -15.67 17.51
N LEU A 11 16.43 -16.55 17.66
CA LEU A 11 16.53 -17.96 17.28
C LEU A 11 16.62 -18.12 15.75
N ALA A 12 15.81 -17.37 15.00
CA ALA A 12 15.80 -17.40 13.53
C ALA A 12 17.09 -16.86 12.90
N ALA A 13 17.91 -16.15 13.67
CA ALA A 13 19.23 -15.68 13.21
C ALA A 13 20.28 -16.79 13.16
N VAL A 14 20.13 -17.84 13.97
CA VAL A 14 21.14 -18.90 14.16
C VAL A 14 20.64 -20.28 13.71
N GLU A 15 19.34 -20.49 13.63
CA GLU A 15 18.72 -21.79 13.33
C GLU A 15 17.53 -21.65 12.40
N ASP A 16 17.27 -22.69 11.58
CA ASP A 16 16.05 -22.80 10.81
C ASP A 16 14.87 -23.15 11.73
N ILE A 17 14.06 -22.13 12.07
CA ILE A 17 12.91 -22.30 12.96
C ILE A 17 11.74 -23.05 12.31
N CYS A 18 11.73 -23.25 10.98
CA CYS A 18 10.76 -24.08 10.29
C CYS A 18 10.97 -25.58 10.50
N SER A 19 12.20 -25.98 10.72
CA SER A 19 12.53 -27.39 11.01
C SER A 19 11.89 -27.87 12.32
N TYR A 20 11.43 -26.93 13.15
CA TYR A 20 10.72 -27.21 14.39
C TYR A 20 9.20 -27.16 14.18
N GLY A 21 8.47 -28.16 14.69
CA GLY A 21 7.04 -27.99 14.87
C GLY A 21 6.74 -26.92 15.93
N LEU A 22 5.53 -26.34 15.92
CA LEU A 22 5.15 -25.26 16.83
C LEU A 22 5.36 -25.58 18.32
N ARG A 23 5.25 -26.86 18.74
CA ARG A 23 5.52 -27.29 20.11
C ARG A 23 6.99 -27.15 20.46
N LYS A 24 7.88 -27.68 19.63
CA LYS A 24 9.34 -27.61 19.85
C LYS A 24 9.88 -26.18 19.78
N LEU A 25 9.29 -25.37 18.88
CA LEU A 25 9.59 -23.93 18.84
C LEU A 25 9.13 -23.25 20.12
N GLY A 26 7.95 -23.63 20.64
CA GLY A 26 7.43 -23.14 21.92
C GLY A 26 8.37 -23.44 23.08
N GLU A 27 8.84 -24.67 23.21
CA GLU A 27 9.82 -25.10 24.25
C GLU A 27 11.07 -24.22 24.18
N LYS A 28 11.65 -23.98 22.99
CA LYS A 28 12.86 -23.18 22.84
C LYS A 28 12.68 -21.70 23.26
N ILE A 29 11.49 -21.13 23.08
CA ILE A 29 11.21 -19.73 23.46
C ILE A 29 10.54 -19.59 24.83
N GLY A 30 10.22 -20.71 25.50
CA GLY A 30 9.56 -20.76 26.82
C GLY A 30 8.06 -20.48 26.74
N VAL A 31 7.35 -21.12 25.82
CA VAL A 31 5.89 -20.98 25.62
C VAL A 31 5.25 -22.35 25.42
N ASP A 32 4.35 -22.74 26.32
CA ASP A 32 3.69 -24.06 26.29
C ASP A 32 2.52 -24.17 25.32
N HIS A 33 1.99 -23.04 24.83
CA HIS A 33 0.82 -23.00 23.97
C HIS A 33 1.18 -22.83 22.49
N PRO A 34 1.06 -23.87 21.63
CA PRO A 34 1.38 -23.81 20.22
C PRO A 34 0.63 -22.72 19.45
N GLN A 35 -0.62 -22.43 19.81
CA GLN A 35 -1.42 -21.38 19.17
C GLN A 35 -0.83 -19.98 19.42
N LYS A 36 -0.30 -19.73 20.62
CA LYS A 36 0.38 -18.47 20.94
C LYS A 36 1.68 -18.34 20.14
N VAL A 37 2.42 -19.44 19.97
CA VAL A 37 3.63 -19.49 19.14
C VAL A 37 3.27 -19.16 17.69
N LYS A 38 2.23 -19.80 17.13
CA LYS A 38 1.74 -19.57 15.77
C LYS A 38 1.34 -18.12 15.55
N TRP A 39 0.62 -17.53 16.50
CA TRP A 39 0.18 -16.14 16.43
C TRP A 39 1.38 -15.17 16.35
N HIS A 40 2.36 -15.32 17.25
CA HIS A 40 3.56 -14.47 17.24
C HIS A 40 4.43 -14.68 16.01
N LEU A 41 4.53 -15.93 15.51
CA LEU A 41 5.26 -16.24 14.29
C LEU A 41 4.61 -15.59 13.06
N ASN A 42 3.29 -15.75 12.91
CA ASN A 42 2.55 -15.12 11.82
C ASN A 42 2.64 -13.59 11.89
N LYS A 43 2.58 -13.03 13.11
CA LYS A 43 2.75 -11.59 13.28
C LYS A 43 4.13 -11.12 12.83
N LEU A 44 5.20 -11.85 13.14
CA LEU A 44 6.56 -11.52 12.69
C LEU A 44 6.71 -11.62 11.16
N ILE A 45 6.02 -12.58 10.54
CA ILE A 45 6.00 -12.72 9.08
C ILE A 45 5.20 -11.56 8.47
N ASN A 46 4.02 -11.25 9.00
CA ASN A 46 3.19 -10.15 8.52
C ASN A 46 3.84 -8.77 8.72
N ASP A 47 4.58 -8.60 9.82
CA ASP A 47 5.32 -7.36 10.13
C ASP A 47 6.67 -7.30 9.35
N GLY A 48 6.99 -8.31 8.52
CA GLY A 48 8.18 -8.34 7.66
C GLY A 48 9.51 -8.65 8.36
N TYR A 49 9.50 -9.04 9.64
CA TYR A 49 10.73 -9.45 10.36
C TYR A 49 11.20 -10.84 9.99
N LEU A 50 10.28 -11.69 9.55
CA LEU A 50 10.54 -13.04 9.04
C LEU A 50 9.86 -13.20 7.69
N TYR A 51 10.42 -14.03 6.82
CA TYR A 51 9.79 -14.39 5.53
C TYR A 51 9.99 -15.88 5.25
N LYS A 52 9.07 -16.44 4.44
CA LYS A 52 9.24 -17.78 3.89
C LYS A 52 9.92 -17.67 2.54
N ASP A 53 11.01 -18.37 2.36
CA ASP A 53 11.66 -18.48 1.04
C ASP A 53 10.89 -19.44 0.11
N GLY A 54 11.34 -19.56 -1.14
CA GLY A 54 10.71 -20.42 -2.14
C GLY A 54 10.71 -21.91 -1.80
N SER A 55 11.49 -22.36 -0.82
CA SER A 55 11.52 -23.72 -0.29
C SER A 55 10.65 -23.89 0.98
N GLY A 56 10.02 -22.81 1.44
CA GLY A 56 9.15 -22.80 2.62
C GLY A 56 9.90 -22.60 3.95
N VAL A 57 11.22 -22.42 3.91
CA VAL A 57 12.06 -22.15 5.09
C VAL A 57 11.81 -20.73 5.59
N ILE A 58 11.62 -20.56 6.92
CA ILE A 58 11.47 -19.25 7.51
C ILE A 58 12.85 -18.68 7.84
N ARG A 59 13.13 -17.53 7.26
CA ARG A 59 14.37 -16.78 7.46
C ARG A 59 14.10 -15.44 8.13
N ARG A 60 15.07 -14.97 8.89
CA ARG A 60 15.07 -13.60 9.39
C ARG A 60 15.33 -12.64 8.22
N ALA A 61 14.53 -11.60 8.12
CA ALA A 61 14.90 -10.43 7.34
C ALA A 61 16.08 -9.78 8.06
N SER A 62 17.30 -10.04 7.61
CA SER A 62 18.51 -9.47 8.19
C SER A 62 18.62 -7.99 7.81
N ASP A 63 19.04 -7.14 8.74
CA ASP A 63 19.29 -5.72 8.49
C ASP A 63 20.40 -5.46 7.44
N GLU A 64 21.12 -6.50 7.03
CA GLU A 64 22.28 -6.37 6.12
C GLU A 64 22.14 -7.07 4.75
N GLY A 65 21.04 -7.80 4.46
CA GLY A 65 21.09 -8.65 3.25
C GLY A 65 19.79 -8.90 2.49
N ASN A 66 18.64 -8.48 2.95
CA ASN A 66 17.39 -8.75 2.25
C ASN A 66 16.62 -7.47 1.90
N THR A 67 17.32 -6.50 1.35
CA THR A 67 16.73 -5.50 0.47
C THR A 67 16.38 -6.16 -0.87
N ARG A 68 15.55 -7.19 -0.87
CA ARG A 68 14.77 -7.47 -2.07
C ARG A 68 13.82 -6.29 -2.20
N LEU A 69 14.35 -5.25 -2.84
CA LEU A 69 13.55 -4.10 -3.22
C LEU A 69 12.33 -4.62 -3.98
N ALA A 70 11.15 -4.21 -3.57
CA ALA A 70 9.94 -4.53 -4.29
C ALA A 70 9.90 -3.72 -5.57
N ARG A 71 9.54 -4.35 -6.68
CA ARG A 71 9.33 -3.67 -7.96
C ARG A 71 7.84 -3.50 -8.17
N VAL A 72 7.38 -2.27 -8.09
CA VAL A 72 5.98 -1.88 -8.30
C VAL A 72 5.87 -1.34 -9.73
N PRO A 73 5.00 -1.88 -10.60
CA PRO A 73 4.84 -1.38 -11.96
C PRO A 73 4.28 0.05 -11.95
N VAL A 74 4.83 0.92 -12.79
CA VAL A 74 4.35 2.28 -13.01
C VAL A 74 3.42 2.28 -14.22
N LEU A 75 2.15 2.62 -14.03
CA LEU A 75 1.09 2.60 -15.04
C LEU A 75 0.78 3.96 -15.68
N GLY A 76 1.75 4.88 -15.72
CA GLY A 76 1.60 6.18 -16.34
C GLY A 76 1.35 7.33 -15.36
N LEU A 77 0.73 8.42 -15.85
CA LEU A 77 0.49 9.65 -15.10
C LEU A 77 -0.94 9.67 -14.57
N ALA A 78 -1.13 10.05 -13.31
CA ALA A 78 -2.42 10.39 -12.76
C ALA A 78 -2.44 11.88 -12.40
N ASN A 79 -3.40 12.60 -12.96
CA ASN A 79 -3.46 14.04 -12.84
C ASN A 79 -4.07 14.47 -11.49
N CYS A 80 -3.37 15.37 -10.82
CA CYS A 80 -3.90 16.11 -9.69
C CYS A 80 -4.51 17.47 -10.11
N GLY A 81 -4.57 17.81 -11.38
CA GLY A 81 -5.08 19.09 -11.90
C GLY A 81 -6.09 18.93 -13.03
N GLU A 82 -5.62 18.73 -14.25
CA GLU A 82 -6.46 18.48 -15.42
C GLU A 82 -6.46 17.01 -15.81
N PRO A 83 -7.57 16.40 -16.22
CA PRO A 83 -7.67 14.97 -16.46
C PRO A 83 -6.79 14.51 -17.63
N LEU A 84 -5.94 13.50 -17.41
CA LEU A 84 -5.19 12.81 -18.45
C LEU A 84 -5.84 11.44 -18.72
N SER A 85 -5.88 11.04 -19.99
CA SER A 85 -6.41 9.74 -20.37
C SER A 85 -5.66 8.61 -19.68
N PHE A 86 -6.33 7.78 -18.93
CA PHE A 86 -5.82 6.52 -18.39
C PHE A 86 -5.83 5.48 -19.54
N ALA A 87 -5.11 5.83 -20.63
CA ALA A 87 -5.11 5.06 -21.83
C ALA A 87 -4.12 3.96 -21.71
N ASP A 88 -4.16 2.89 -21.36
CA ASP A 88 -3.34 1.70 -21.38
C ASP A 88 -2.83 1.26 -19.99
N ASN A 89 -3.21 0.04 -19.59
CA ASN A 89 -2.55 -0.75 -18.55
C ASN A 89 -1.09 -1.12 -18.95
N THR A 90 -0.46 -0.26 -19.74
CA THR A 90 0.91 -0.47 -20.20
C THR A 90 1.86 -0.08 -19.08
N VAL A 91 2.66 -1.05 -18.66
CA VAL A 91 3.73 -0.78 -17.69
C VAL A 91 4.81 0.05 -18.38
N HIS A 92 4.97 1.30 -17.96
CA HIS A 92 5.97 2.21 -18.51
C HIS A 92 7.33 2.03 -17.83
N ASP A 93 7.34 1.71 -16.54
CA ASP A 93 8.55 1.55 -15.74
C ASP A 93 8.24 0.76 -14.46
N TYR A 94 9.25 0.54 -13.64
CA TYR A 94 9.12 -0.10 -12.34
C TYR A 94 9.74 0.78 -11.25
N LEU A 95 8.92 1.16 -10.27
CA LEU A 95 9.38 1.82 -9.07
C LEU A 95 9.98 0.77 -8.12
N THR A 96 11.24 0.96 -7.76
CA THR A 96 11.94 0.08 -6.83
C THR A 96 11.88 0.67 -5.43
N VAL A 97 11.20 0.00 -4.51
CA VAL A 97 10.93 0.51 -3.16
C VAL A 97 11.27 -0.51 -2.08
N SER A 98 11.51 0.00 -0.86
CA SER A 98 11.63 -0.87 0.31
C SER A 98 10.29 -1.56 0.61
N PRO A 99 10.26 -2.88 0.87
CA PRO A 99 9.05 -3.58 1.28
C PRO A 99 8.37 -2.96 2.52
N ASN A 100 9.14 -2.29 3.37
CA ASN A 100 8.61 -1.61 4.56
C ASN A 100 7.62 -0.47 4.21
N LEU A 101 7.76 0.14 3.04
CA LEU A 101 6.83 1.17 2.54
C LEU A 101 5.48 0.57 2.12
N LEU A 102 5.46 -0.73 1.82
CA LEU A 102 4.28 -1.42 1.32
C LEU A 102 3.45 -2.07 2.43
N GLY A 103 4.02 -2.16 3.63
CA GLY A 103 3.40 -2.83 4.77
C GLY A 103 3.10 -4.31 4.48
N SER A 104 1.93 -4.79 4.88
CA SER A 104 1.48 -6.18 4.66
C SER A 104 0.76 -6.39 3.32
N LYS A 105 0.84 -5.44 2.39
CA LYS A 105 0.15 -5.49 1.10
C LYS A 105 0.78 -6.51 0.17
N LYS A 106 -0.05 -7.22 -0.59
CA LYS A 106 0.42 -8.15 -1.63
C LYS A 106 0.90 -7.34 -2.83
N ILE A 107 2.16 -7.51 -3.19
CA ILE A 107 2.81 -6.77 -4.30
C ILE A 107 2.06 -6.97 -5.62
N ASP A 108 1.46 -8.13 -5.84
CA ASP A 108 0.76 -8.46 -7.09
C ASP A 108 -0.43 -7.55 -7.41
N TYR A 109 -0.98 -6.85 -6.41
CA TYR A 109 -2.08 -5.90 -6.59
C TYR A 109 -1.62 -4.44 -6.54
N LEU A 110 -0.33 -4.20 -6.32
CA LEU A 110 0.20 -2.84 -6.23
C LEU A 110 0.63 -2.33 -7.60
N PHE A 111 0.28 -1.10 -7.86
CA PHE A 111 0.83 -0.32 -8.97
C PHE A 111 1.19 1.08 -8.49
N ALA A 112 1.98 1.78 -9.27
CA ALA A 112 2.33 3.16 -9.02
C ALA A 112 1.84 4.04 -10.18
N VAL A 113 1.47 5.27 -9.84
CA VAL A 113 1.21 6.34 -10.80
C VAL A 113 2.06 7.53 -10.41
N GLN A 114 2.52 8.30 -11.38
CA GLN A 114 3.18 9.56 -11.13
C GLN A 114 2.12 10.66 -11.01
N ALA A 115 2.14 11.39 -9.90
CA ALA A 115 1.23 12.50 -9.67
C ALA A 115 1.65 13.72 -10.48
N THR A 116 0.66 14.44 -11.03
CA THR A 116 0.88 15.69 -11.77
C THR A 116 -0.03 16.76 -11.20
N GLY A 117 0.52 17.91 -10.88
CA GLY A 117 -0.20 19.05 -10.34
C GLY A 117 -0.28 19.07 -8.81
N ASP A 118 -1.01 20.04 -8.26
CA ASP A 118 -0.95 20.43 -6.86
C ASP A 118 -2.25 20.18 -6.06
N SER A 119 -3.22 19.44 -6.61
CA SER A 119 -4.54 19.31 -5.97
C SER A 119 -4.54 18.46 -4.69
N MET A 120 -3.44 17.77 -4.40
CA MET A 120 -3.27 16.91 -3.23
C MET A 120 -2.04 17.30 -2.38
N ASN A 121 -1.51 18.51 -2.55
CA ASN A 121 -0.31 18.97 -1.87
C ASN A 121 -0.51 19.35 -0.39
N ALA A 122 -1.72 19.25 0.12
CA ALA A 122 -2.06 19.40 1.54
C ALA A 122 -2.67 18.10 2.13
N CYS A 123 -2.69 17.00 1.38
CA CYS A 123 -3.18 15.71 1.89
C CYS A 123 -2.16 15.09 2.88
N SER A 124 -2.57 14.01 3.55
CA SER A 124 -1.69 13.28 4.46
C SER A 124 -1.82 11.77 4.27
N VAL A 125 -0.97 11.20 3.44
CA VAL A 125 -0.82 9.77 3.25
C VAL A 125 0.38 9.29 4.05
N GLY A 126 0.13 8.64 5.19
CA GLY A 126 1.22 8.23 6.09
C GLY A 126 2.08 9.39 6.59
N GLY A 127 1.50 10.60 6.68
CA GLY A 127 2.21 11.83 7.08
C GLY A 127 2.89 12.58 5.94
N GLN A 128 2.70 12.15 4.68
CA GLN A 128 3.28 12.80 3.50
C GLN A 128 2.19 13.36 2.60
N ALA A 129 2.41 14.56 2.07
CA ALA A 129 1.60 15.15 1.01
C ALA A 129 1.96 14.55 -0.36
N ILE A 130 1.06 14.65 -1.32
CA ILE A 130 1.32 14.29 -2.72
C ILE A 130 1.62 15.56 -3.49
N GLU A 131 2.84 15.71 -3.95
CA GLU A 131 3.32 16.84 -4.74
C GLU A 131 3.48 16.46 -6.21
N ASP A 132 3.62 17.46 -7.04
CA ASP A 132 3.89 17.29 -8.47
C ASP A 132 5.15 16.45 -8.70
N GLY A 133 5.05 15.43 -9.55
CA GLY A 133 6.15 14.51 -9.85
C GLY A 133 6.31 13.34 -8.89
N ASP A 134 5.67 13.33 -7.72
CA ASP A 134 5.74 12.21 -6.77
C ASP A 134 5.15 10.93 -7.35
N TYR A 135 5.67 9.79 -6.91
CA TYR A 135 5.06 8.50 -7.20
C TYR A 135 4.10 8.09 -6.08
N VAL A 136 2.89 7.72 -6.48
CA VAL A 136 1.83 7.29 -5.58
C VAL A 136 1.62 5.80 -5.75
N ILE A 137 1.82 5.02 -4.67
CA ILE A 137 1.59 3.58 -4.67
C ILE A 137 0.14 3.31 -4.32
N VAL A 138 -0.50 2.48 -5.12
CA VAL A 138 -1.94 2.20 -5.11
C VAL A 138 -2.19 0.72 -4.92
N ASP A 139 -3.13 0.38 -4.05
CA ASP A 139 -3.65 -0.98 -3.87
C ASP A 139 -4.86 -1.16 -4.78
N GLY A 140 -4.65 -1.79 -5.94
CA GLY A 140 -5.68 -2.06 -6.94
C GLY A 140 -6.67 -3.16 -6.54
N SER A 141 -6.46 -3.87 -5.44
CA SER A 141 -7.46 -4.80 -4.91
C SER A 141 -8.59 -4.11 -4.15
N TYR A 142 -8.43 -2.83 -3.82
CA TYR A 142 -9.37 -2.06 -3.01
C TYR A 142 -10.22 -1.15 -3.92
N LEU A 143 -11.34 -1.70 -4.40
CA LEU A 143 -12.20 -1.05 -5.39
C LEU A 143 -13.48 -0.42 -4.80
N ASP A 144 -13.77 -0.63 -3.51
CA ASP A 144 -14.89 -0.01 -2.81
C ASP A 144 -14.37 0.87 -1.67
N PRO A 145 -14.06 2.14 -1.94
CA PRO A 145 -13.48 3.04 -0.95
C PRO A 145 -14.50 3.53 0.07
N SER A 146 -14.00 3.78 1.27
CA SER A 146 -14.72 4.46 2.34
C SER A 146 -14.49 5.96 2.30
N SER A 147 -15.44 6.74 2.82
CA SER A 147 -15.26 8.19 2.97
C SER A 147 -14.00 8.51 3.77
N GLY A 148 -13.14 9.34 3.17
CA GLY A 148 -11.83 9.70 3.72
C GLY A 148 -10.64 9.01 3.07
N ASP A 149 -10.86 7.94 2.30
CA ASP A 149 -9.79 7.28 1.55
C ASP A 149 -9.28 8.18 0.41
N TYR A 150 -7.98 8.14 0.18
CA TYR A 150 -7.40 8.71 -1.03
C TYR A 150 -7.42 7.65 -2.12
N VAL A 151 -7.98 7.98 -3.26
CA VAL A 151 -8.18 7.03 -4.36
C VAL A 151 -7.55 7.53 -5.65
N VAL A 152 -7.10 6.57 -6.46
CA VAL A 152 -6.90 6.77 -7.88
C VAL A 152 -8.18 6.32 -8.57
N SER A 153 -8.79 7.22 -9.31
CA SER A 153 -10.06 6.97 -9.98
C SER A 153 -10.08 7.63 -11.36
N SER A 154 -11.02 7.26 -12.19
CA SER A 154 -11.25 7.94 -13.46
C SER A 154 -12.72 8.32 -13.63
N ILE A 155 -12.95 9.44 -14.33
CA ILE A 155 -14.24 9.91 -14.82
C ILE A 155 -14.08 10.03 -16.33
N GLU A 156 -14.93 9.38 -17.09
CA GLU A 156 -14.85 9.36 -18.56
C GLU A 156 -13.44 8.98 -19.09
N GLY A 157 -12.76 8.07 -18.39
CA GLY A 157 -11.41 7.64 -18.73
C GLY A 157 -10.29 8.58 -18.30
N LEU A 158 -10.60 9.69 -17.64
CA LEU A 158 -9.63 10.69 -17.18
C LEU A 158 -9.25 10.42 -15.72
N ALA A 159 -8.00 10.02 -15.51
CA ALA A 159 -7.50 9.63 -14.17
C ALA A 159 -7.28 10.83 -13.25
N ASN A 160 -7.59 10.65 -11.99
CA ASN A 160 -7.35 11.64 -10.95
C ASN A 160 -6.97 10.97 -9.61
N ILE A 161 -6.33 11.76 -8.73
CA ILE A 161 -6.07 11.39 -7.34
C ILE A 161 -6.86 12.38 -6.47
N LYS A 162 -7.78 11.86 -5.66
CA LYS A 162 -8.65 12.68 -4.81
C LYS A 162 -8.97 11.95 -3.51
N LYS A 163 -9.45 12.71 -2.54
CA LYS A 163 -10.10 12.16 -1.35
C LYS A 163 -11.54 11.80 -1.71
N PHE A 164 -11.88 10.55 -1.47
CA PHE A 164 -13.22 10.03 -1.72
C PHE A 164 -14.14 10.40 -0.55
N VAL A 165 -15.32 10.88 -0.87
CA VAL A 165 -16.40 11.15 0.09
C VAL A 165 -17.72 10.64 -0.49
N ARG A 166 -18.40 9.77 0.26
CA ARG A 166 -19.72 9.25 -0.10
C ARG A 166 -20.76 9.87 0.84
N ASP A 167 -21.74 10.53 0.30
CA ASP A 167 -22.93 10.99 1.03
C ASP A 167 -24.09 10.02 0.72
N GLU A 168 -24.35 9.11 1.65
CA GLU A 168 -25.41 8.10 1.50
C GLU A 168 -26.81 8.70 1.53
N ASN A 169 -27.01 9.82 2.23
CA ASN A 169 -28.32 10.47 2.33
C ASN A 169 -28.73 11.10 1.00
N ASN A 170 -27.78 11.72 0.32
CA ASN A 170 -28.02 12.40 -0.96
C ASN A 170 -27.66 11.54 -2.17
N ARG A 171 -27.13 10.32 -1.96
CA ARG A 171 -26.64 9.41 -3.02
C ARG A 171 -25.60 10.07 -3.94
N VAL A 172 -24.71 10.84 -3.34
CA VAL A 172 -23.70 11.61 -4.05
C VAL A 172 -22.30 11.12 -3.69
N ILE A 173 -21.43 11.06 -4.68
CA ILE A 173 -20.00 10.89 -4.52
C ILE A 173 -19.33 12.25 -4.76
N ALA A 174 -18.49 12.68 -3.85
CA ALA A 174 -17.66 13.85 -4.02
C ALA A 174 -16.18 13.46 -3.99
N LEU A 175 -15.43 13.94 -4.96
CA LEU A 175 -13.98 13.80 -5.05
C LEU A 175 -13.35 15.13 -4.63
N VAL A 176 -12.74 15.13 -3.46
CA VAL A 176 -12.27 16.35 -2.80
C VAL A 176 -10.77 16.49 -3.01
N SER A 177 -10.36 17.69 -3.40
CA SER A 177 -8.95 18.10 -3.42
C SER A 177 -8.52 18.52 -2.00
N GLU A 178 -7.35 18.07 -1.56
CA GLU A 178 -6.69 18.60 -0.37
C GLU A 178 -5.45 19.38 -0.82
N SER A 179 -5.62 20.65 -1.07
CA SER A 179 -4.60 21.53 -1.65
C SER A 179 -4.44 22.81 -0.87
N THR A 180 -3.25 23.40 -0.94
CA THR A 180 -2.97 24.75 -0.43
C THR A 180 -3.76 25.82 -1.20
N ARG A 181 -4.26 25.49 -2.39
CA ARG A 181 -5.16 26.32 -3.18
C ARG A 181 -6.59 25.82 -3.07
N GLN A 182 -7.54 26.72 -2.90
CA GLN A 182 -8.95 26.37 -2.87
C GLN A 182 -9.38 25.78 -4.24
N ARG A 183 -9.88 24.55 -4.22
CA ARG A 183 -10.41 23.86 -5.39
C ARG A 183 -11.80 23.31 -5.06
N PRO A 184 -12.80 23.53 -5.89
CA PRO A 184 -14.12 22.95 -5.68
C PRO A 184 -14.04 21.42 -5.78
N PRO A 185 -14.86 20.69 -5.01
CA PRO A 185 -14.98 19.26 -5.18
C PRO A 185 -15.63 18.92 -6.51
N ILE A 186 -15.26 17.76 -7.07
CA ILE A 186 -16.00 17.17 -8.19
C ILE A 186 -17.13 16.37 -7.56
N VAL A 187 -18.36 16.77 -7.81
CA VAL A 187 -19.57 16.12 -7.31
C VAL A 187 -20.17 15.31 -8.45
N LEU A 188 -20.27 13.99 -8.24
CA LEU A 188 -20.81 13.08 -9.24
C LEU A 188 -22.31 12.88 -9.01
N SER A 189 -23.11 13.20 -10.01
CA SER A 189 -24.54 12.88 -10.08
C SER A 189 -24.76 11.39 -10.37
N GLU A 190 -26.01 10.90 -10.24
CA GLU A 190 -26.33 9.49 -10.53
C GLU A 190 -25.92 9.08 -11.95
N ASP A 191 -26.08 9.96 -12.95
CA ASP A 191 -25.70 9.70 -14.34
C ASP A 191 -24.18 9.65 -14.55
N GLU A 192 -23.43 10.46 -13.79
CA GLU A 192 -21.95 10.50 -13.87
C GLU A 192 -21.28 9.34 -13.15
N ILE A 193 -21.96 8.72 -12.17
CA ILE A 193 -21.48 7.53 -11.46
C ILE A 193 -21.23 6.36 -12.43
N GLU A 194 -21.99 6.25 -13.51
CA GLU A 194 -21.80 5.19 -14.52
C GLU A 194 -20.44 5.29 -15.23
N SER A 195 -19.94 6.51 -15.41
CA SER A 195 -18.62 6.78 -16.03
C SER A 195 -17.46 6.78 -15.03
N TYR A 196 -17.77 6.76 -13.73
CA TYR A 196 -16.79 6.76 -12.66
C TYR A 196 -16.24 5.35 -12.38
N ARG A 197 -14.93 5.23 -12.27
CA ARG A 197 -14.25 3.97 -11.94
C ARG A 197 -13.17 4.22 -10.89
N VAL A 198 -13.17 3.41 -9.83
CA VAL A 198 -12.09 3.35 -8.84
C VAL A 198 -11.05 2.36 -9.33
N HIS A 199 -9.79 2.76 -9.38
CA HIS A 199 -8.66 1.91 -9.76
C HIS A 199 -7.92 1.37 -8.54
N GLY A 200 -8.08 2.01 -7.38
CA GLY A 200 -7.52 1.54 -6.12
C GLY A 200 -7.35 2.65 -5.10
N ARG A 201 -6.93 2.22 -3.89
CA ARG A 201 -6.65 3.12 -2.78
C ARG A 201 -5.17 3.46 -2.70
N VAL A 202 -4.86 4.72 -2.48
CA VAL A 202 -3.50 5.20 -2.21
C VAL A 202 -3.01 4.64 -0.88
N VAL A 203 -1.84 4.02 -0.87
CA VAL A 203 -1.25 3.39 0.32
C VAL A 203 0.07 4.02 0.74
N SER A 204 0.81 4.62 -0.18
CA SER A 204 2.08 5.28 0.13
C SER A 204 2.44 6.32 -0.93
N VAL A 205 3.30 7.24 -0.56
CA VAL A 205 3.89 8.24 -1.46
C VAL A 205 5.40 8.04 -1.46
N VAL A 206 6.00 8.07 -2.64
CA VAL A 206 7.45 8.05 -2.83
C VAL A 206 7.84 9.36 -3.48
N LYS A 207 8.60 10.16 -2.76
CA LYS A 207 9.03 11.47 -3.24
C LYS A 207 9.94 11.34 -4.44
N SER A 208 9.66 12.13 -5.48
CA SER A 208 10.56 12.31 -6.60
C SER A 208 11.56 13.40 -6.20
N TYR A 209 12.81 13.01 -6.04
CA TYR A 209 13.89 13.98 -5.89
C TYR A 209 14.38 14.34 -7.30
N ALA A 210 13.99 15.51 -7.77
CA ALA A 210 14.55 16.12 -8.97
C ALA A 210 15.95 16.66 -8.71
#